data_e7a413b796e73e10b7e84f8ddb24394b
#
_entry.id   e7a413b796e73e10b7e84f8ddb24394b
#
_cell.length_a   1.000
_cell.length_b   1.000
_cell.length_c   1.000
_cell.angle_alpha   90.00
_cell.angle_beta   90.00
_cell.angle_gamma   90.00
#
_symmetry.space_group_name_H-M   'P 1'
#
loop_
_entity.id
_entity.type
_entity.pdbx_description
1 polymer ?
#
loop_
_entity_poly.entity_id
_entity_poly.type
_entity_poly.pdbx_seq_one_letter_code
_entity_poly.pdbx_strand_id
1 'polypeptide(L)'
;QMQQVAVEFGYSETTFVLPPDNPSSTARVRIFTPSREIPFAGHPNVGTAYVLAHYAAMNHQRLPDTLHFEEIAGVVPVRLLRDNDTVTGAELLVPEALSCRSEVSPESVAACLSLNAEDIRTAVHMPVVASVGLPFLIAELASREALRRCVPNLQGFRATLPLDGAVSLYAYTLDTDP
;
A
#
# COMPACT_ATOMS: atom_id res chain seq x y z
N GLN A 1 -13.80 -3.26 -18.67
CA GLN A 1 -12.62 -2.86 -19.45
C GLN A 1 -11.40 -2.54 -18.56
N MET A 2 -11.48 -1.63 -17.56
CA MET A 2 -10.33 -1.27 -16.67
C MET A 2 -9.74 -2.49 -15.97
N GLN A 3 -10.58 -3.35 -15.39
CA GLN A 3 -10.12 -4.60 -14.79
C GLN A 3 -9.38 -5.51 -15.79
N GLN A 4 -9.86 -5.61 -17.03
CA GLN A 4 -9.21 -6.39 -18.07
C GLN A 4 -7.83 -5.84 -18.44
N VAL A 5 -7.70 -4.51 -18.50
CA VAL A 5 -6.41 -3.85 -18.74
C VAL A 5 -5.44 -4.13 -17.58
N ALA A 6 -5.90 -4.05 -16.32
CA ALA A 6 -5.08 -4.37 -15.16
C ALA A 6 -4.61 -5.84 -15.15
N VAL A 7 -5.47 -6.77 -15.59
CA VAL A 7 -5.11 -8.18 -15.75
C VAL A 7 -4.03 -8.35 -16.83
N GLU A 8 -4.20 -7.69 -17.98
CA GLU A 8 -3.27 -7.80 -19.12
C GLU A 8 -1.87 -7.26 -18.78
N PHE A 9 -1.79 -6.12 -18.07
CA PHE A 9 -0.50 -5.59 -17.62
C PHE A 9 0.15 -6.43 -16.52
N GLY A 10 -0.63 -7.07 -15.66
CA GLY A 10 -0.13 -7.96 -14.60
C GLY A 10 0.71 -7.29 -13.53
N TYR A 11 0.65 -5.96 -13.40
CA TYR A 11 1.29 -5.23 -12.32
C TYR A 11 0.53 -5.41 -11.00
N SER A 12 1.21 -5.15 -9.87
CA SER A 12 0.57 -5.21 -8.54
C SER A 12 -0.69 -4.34 -8.50
N GLU A 13 -0.58 -3.10 -9.00
CA GLU A 13 -1.70 -2.18 -9.22
C GLU A 13 -1.57 -1.44 -10.54
N THR A 14 -2.74 -1.09 -11.09
CA THR A 14 -2.89 -0.21 -12.26
C THR A 14 -3.86 0.90 -11.91
N THR A 15 -3.46 2.15 -12.08
CA THR A 15 -4.32 3.31 -11.84
C THR A 15 -4.94 3.83 -13.14
N PHE A 16 -6.19 4.27 -13.04
CA PHE A 16 -6.91 4.95 -14.12
C PHE A 16 -7.31 6.34 -13.65
N VAL A 17 -6.84 7.34 -14.38
CA VAL A 17 -7.12 8.75 -14.10
C VAL A 17 -8.28 9.19 -14.97
N LEU A 18 -9.32 9.71 -14.35
CA LEU A 18 -10.57 10.13 -14.96
C LEU A 18 -10.85 11.60 -14.60
N PRO A 19 -11.69 12.30 -15.37
CA PRO A 19 -12.22 13.58 -14.93
C PRO A 19 -12.86 13.47 -13.55
N PRO A 20 -12.67 14.47 -12.67
CA PRO A 20 -13.26 14.44 -11.34
C PRO A 20 -14.77 14.63 -11.41
N ASP A 21 -15.51 14.06 -10.47
CA ASP A 21 -16.95 14.30 -10.31
C ASP A 21 -17.19 15.66 -9.63
N ASN A 22 -16.31 16.09 -8.73
CA ASN A 22 -16.31 17.41 -8.09
C ASN A 22 -15.26 18.33 -8.74
N PRO A 23 -15.64 19.50 -9.27
CA PRO A 23 -14.71 20.45 -9.88
C PRO A 23 -13.58 20.96 -8.97
N SER A 24 -13.71 20.82 -7.65
CA SER A 24 -12.64 21.16 -6.70
C SER A 24 -11.56 20.09 -6.58
N SER A 25 -11.80 18.91 -7.09
CA SER A 25 -10.83 17.80 -7.12
C SER A 25 -9.96 17.88 -8.38
N THR A 26 -8.75 17.31 -8.30
CA THR A 26 -7.82 17.27 -9.41
C THR A 26 -8.22 16.20 -10.43
N ALA A 27 -8.55 15.03 -9.94
CA ALA A 27 -8.92 13.88 -10.75
C ALA A 27 -9.71 12.88 -9.93
N ARG A 28 -10.44 12.01 -10.62
CA ARG A 28 -10.94 10.76 -10.05
C ARG A 28 -9.94 9.65 -10.38
N VAL A 29 -9.46 8.96 -9.35
CA VAL A 29 -8.47 7.89 -9.50
C VAL A 29 -9.12 6.56 -9.10
N ARG A 30 -9.02 5.58 -9.99
CA ARG A 30 -9.48 4.22 -9.74
C ARG A 30 -8.27 3.27 -9.76
N ILE A 31 -8.18 2.41 -8.76
CA ILE A 31 -7.01 1.55 -8.55
C ILE A 31 -7.43 0.08 -8.65
N PHE A 32 -6.77 -0.66 -9.51
CA PHE A 32 -7.07 -2.06 -9.78
C PHE A 32 -5.85 -2.94 -9.54
N THR A 33 -6.00 -3.99 -8.75
CA THR A 33 -5.12 -5.16 -8.78
C THR A 33 -5.51 -6.06 -9.96
N PRO A 34 -4.73 -7.08 -10.33
CA PRO A 34 -5.18 -8.04 -11.34
C PRO A 34 -6.50 -8.76 -10.99
N SER A 35 -6.88 -8.81 -9.71
CA SER A 35 -8.08 -9.54 -9.27
C SER A 35 -9.29 -8.67 -9.01
N ARG A 36 -9.13 -7.39 -8.63
CA ARG A 36 -10.23 -6.52 -8.21
C ARG A 36 -9.84 -5.05 -8.15
N GLU A 37 -10.84 -4.18 -8.15
CA GLU A 37 -10.69 -2.79 -7.72
C GLU A 37 -10.51 -2.68 -6.21
N ILE A 38 -9.63 -1.80 -5.77
CA ILE A 38 -9.37 -1.54 -4.35
C ILE A 38 -9.68 -0.07 -4.02
N PRO A 39 -10.16 0.20 -2.78
CA PRO A 39 -10.65 1.53 -2.41
C PRO A 39 -9.55 2.59 -2.27
N PHE A 40 -8.32 2.17 -2.00
CA PHE A 40 -7.17 3.02 -1.72
C PHE A 40 -5.87 2.22 -1.84
N ALA A 41 -4.80 2.88 -2.30
CA ALA A 41 -3.44 2.35 -2.18
C ALA A 41 -2.41 3.50 -2.18
N GLY A 42 -1.41 3.43 -1.27
CA GLY A 42 -0.46 4.52 -1.03
C GLY A 42 0.46 4.78 -2.22
N HIS A 43 1.28 3.78 -2.59
CA HIS A 43 2.28 3.97 -3.66
C HIS A 43 1.67 4.22 -5.06
N PRO A 44 0.51 3.65 -5.44
CA PRO A 44 -0.16 4.03 -6.68
C PRO A 44 -0.55 5.50 -6.73
N ASN A 45 -1.01 6.07 -5.62
CA ASN A 45 -1.34 7.49 -5.52
C ASN A 45 -0.12 8.39 -5.65
N VAL A 46 0.95 8.07 -4.95
CA VAL A 46 2.24 8.79 -5.06
C VAL A 46 2.75 8.75 -6.49
N GLY A 47 2.75 7.57 -7.12
CA GLY A 47 3.16 7.40 -8.52
C GLY A 47 2.27 8.17 -9.50
N THR A 48 0.95 8.10 -9.32
CA THR A 48 -0.01 8.83 -10.17
C THR A 48 0.19 10.34 -10.08
N ALA A 49 0.34 10.88 -8.86
CA ALA A 49 0.58 12.31 -8.65
C ALA A 49 1.87 12.78 -9.32
N TYR A 50 2.94 12.01 -9.17
CA TYR A 50 4.22 12.30 -9.81
C TYR A 50 4.11 12.32 -11.33
N VAL A 51 3.49 11.29 -11.92
CA VAL A 51 3.31 11.18 -13.39
C VAL A 51 2.44 12.32 -13.93
N LEU A 52 1.32 12.65 -13.24
CA LEU A 52 0.46 13.76 -13.66
C LEU A 52 1.21 15.10 -13.65
N ALA A 53 2.00 15.36 -12.60
CA ALA A 53 2.79 16.58 -12.50
C ALA A 53 3.86 16.67 -13.58
N HIS A 54 4.51 15.55 -13.90
CA HIS A 54 5.50 15.47 -14.98
C HIS A 54 4.86 15.68 -16.36
N TYR A 55 3.71 15.03 -16.60
CA TYR A 55 2.95 15.22 -17.84
C TYR A 55 2.48 16.67 -18.02
N ALA A 56 1.99 17.31 -16.95
CA ALA A 56 1.61 18.72 -16.98
C ALA A 56 2.82 19.62 -17.32
N ALA A 57 3.98 19.37 -16.70
CA ALA A 57 5.20 20.13 -16.98
C ALA A 57 5.66 20.00 -18.45
N MET A 58 5.56 18.80 -19.03
CA MET A 58 5.84 18.58 -20.47
C MET A 58 4.91 19.41 -21.39
N ASN A 59 3.71 19.74 -20.91
CA ASN A 59 2.74 20.58 -21.62
C ASN A 59 2.77 22.05 -21.15
N HIS A 60 3.86 22.49 -20.53
CA HIS A 60 4.03 23.85 -20.00
C HIS A 60 2.94 24.27 -19.00
N GLN A 61 2.37 23.32 -18.31
CA GLN A 61 1.38 23.53 -17.25
C GLN A 61 1.99 23.23 -15.89
N ARG A 62 1.57 23.96 -14.87
CA ARG A 62 1.91 23.69 -13.47
C ARG A 62 0.67 23.26 -12.72
N LEU A 63 0.72 22.08 -12.11
CA LEU A 63 -0.29 21.63 -11.17
C LEU A 63 -0.10 22.30 -9.80
N PRO A 64 -1.17 22.45 -9.01
CA PRO A 64 -1.08 22.91 -7.61
C PRO A 64 -0.18 21.98 -6.80
N ASP A 65 0.36 22.49 -5.67
CA ASP A 65 1.26 21.71 -4.83
C ASP A 65 0.56 20.58 -4.07
N THR A 66 -0.77 20.63 -3.96
CA THR A 66 -1.57 19.52 -3.44
C THR A 66 -2.61 19.12 -4.47
N LEU A 67 -2.60 17.86 -4.87
CA LEU A 67 -3.62 17.25 -5.72
C LEU A 67 -4.66 16.58 -4.83
N HIS A 68 -5.92 16.60 -5.28
CA HIS A 68 -7.02 15.93 -4.59
C HIS A 68 -7.59 14.86 -5.51
N PHE A 69 -7.40 13.59 -5.12
CA PHE A 69 -7.90 12.45 -5.87
C PHE A 69 -9.18 11.93 -5.26
N GLU A 70 -10.23 11.81 -6.08
CA GLU A 70 -11.48 11.15 -5.68
C GLU A 70 -11.30 9.65 -5.85
N GLU A 71 -11.46 8.91 -4.75
CA GLU A 71 -11.34 7.45 -4.69
C GLU A 71 -12.54 6.85 -3.97
N ILE A 72 -12.66 5.53 -3.96
CA ILE A 72 -13.70 4.83 -3.21
C ILE A 72 -13.60 5.13 -1.71
N ALA A 73 -12.36 5.25 -1.19
CA ALA A 73 -12.10 5.59 0.22
C ALA A 73 -12.39 7.06 0.56
N GLY A 74 -12.71 7.91 -0.43
CA GLY A 74 -12.94 9.34 -0.26
C GLY A 74 -11.92 10.19 -1.02
N VAL A 75 -11.81 11.47 -0.64
CA VAL A 75 -10.85 12.39 -1.26
C VAL A 75 -9.48 12.23 -0.59
N VAL A 76 -8.47 11.89 -1.38
CA VAL A 76 -7.09 11.69 -0.95
C VAL A 76 -6.24 12.89 -1.37
N PRO A 77 -5.76 13.72 -0.43
CA PRO A 77 -4.82 14.78 -0.72
C PRO A 77 -3.41 14.21 -0.90
N VAL A 78 -2.76 14.55 -2.02
CA VAL A 78 -1.40 14.14 -2.33
C VAL A 78 -0.56 15.38 -2.58
N ARG A 79 0.43 15.62 -1.74
CA ARG A 79 1.34 16.76 -1.82
C ARG A 79 2.50 16.45 -2.77
N LEU A 80 2.75 17.33 -3.74
CA LEU A 80 3.91 17.24 -4.62
C LEU A 80 5.16 17.78 -3.89
N LEU A 81 6.22 17.00 -3.91
CA LEU A 81 7.53 17.42 -3.42
C LEU A 81 8.29 18.06 -4.57
N ARG A 82 8.82 19.26 -4.34
CA ARG A 82 9.54 20.03 -5.36
C ARG A 82 10.91 20.44 -4.86
N ASP A 83 11.85 20.44 -5.81
CA ASP A 83 13.11 21.15 -5.69
C ASP A 83 13.07 22.29 -6.74
N ASN A 84 12.94 23.54 -6.27
CA ASN A 84 12.56 24.67 -7.10
C ASN A 84 11.25 24.39 -7.86
N ASP A 85 11.26 24.42 -9.19
CA ASP A 85 10.09 24.12 -10.03
C ASP A 85 10.00 22.64 -10.46
N THR A 86 11.01 21.83 -10.14
CA THR A 86 11.04 20.42 -10.53
C THR A 86 10.34 19.56 -9.48
N VAL A 87 9.39 18.74 -9.90
CA VAL A 87 8.76 17.74 -9.03
C VAL A 87 9.73 16.58 -8.84
N THR A 88 10.11 16.33 -7.60
CA THR A 88 11.05 15.26 -7.20
C THR A 88 10.37 14.05 -6.58
N GLY A 89 9.10 14.21 -6.18
CA GLY A 89 8.32 13.14 -5.59
C GLY A 89 6.93 13.59 -5.20
N ALA A 90 6.24 12.74 -4.46
CA ALA A 90 4.96 13.07 -3.84
C ALA A 90 4.82 12.35 -2.50
N GLU A 91 4.00 12.89 -1.62
CA GLU A 91 3.62 12.26 -0.36
C GLU A 91 2.11 12.41 -0.14
N LEU A 92 1.53 11.51 0.59
CA LEU A 92 0.12 11.59 0.96
C LEU A 92 -0.07 11.42 2.46
N LEU A 93 -1.14 12.01 2.98
CA LEU A 93 -1.68 11.66 4.28
C LEU A 93 -2.61 10.47 4.10
N VAL A 94 -2.43 9.46 4.94
CA VAL A 94 -3.34 8.31 4.93
C VAL A 94 -4.76 8.74 5.29
N PRO A 95 -5.80 8.15 4.65
CA PRO A 95 -7.19 8.59 4.82
C PRO A 95 -7.75 8.28 6.21
N GLU A 96 -7.19 7.30 6.91
CA GLU A 96 -7.67 6.84 8.20
C GLU A 96 -6.54 6.90 9.25
N ALA A 97 -6.90 7.15 10.50
CA ALA A 97 -5.98 7.00 11.62
C ALA A 97 -5.55 5.53 11.76
N LEU A 98 -4.32 5.30 12.23
CA LEU A 98 -3.84 3.94 12.52
C LEU A 98 -4.81 3.24 13.47
N SER A 99 -5.30 2.10 13.05
CA SER A 99 -6.08 1.17 13.89
C SER A 99 -5.33 -0.14 14.02
N CYS A 100 -5.22 -0.65 15.26
CA CYS A 100 -4.72 -1.99 15.57
C CYS A 100 -5.89 -2.84 16.06
N ARG A 101 -5.96 -4.10 15.59
CA ARG A 101 -7.07 -5.02 15.87
C ARG A 101 -6.53 -6.30 16.50
N SER A 102 -6.96 -7.47 16.03
CA SER A 102 -6.54 -8.76 16.59
C SER A 102 -5.04 -9.00 16.47
N GLU A 103 -4.46 -9.50 17.56
CA GLU A 103 -3.12 -10.05 17.58
C GLU A 103 -3.12 -11.50 17.10
N VAL A 104 -2.00 -11.92 16.51
CA VAL A 104 -1.78 -13.28 16.01
C VAL A 104 -0.53 -13.86 16.66
N SER A 105 -0.55 -15.15 16.97
CA SER A 105 0.62 -15.78 17.57
C SER A 105 1.83 -15.85 16.61
N PRO A 106 3.06 -15.79 17.13
CA PRO A 106 4.28 -15.97 16.33
C PRO A 106 4.27 -17.27 15.52
N GLU A 107 3.75 -18.35 16.11
CA GLU A 107 3.66 -19.67 15.45
C GLU A 107 2.77 -19.62 14.20
N SER A 108 1.65 -18.90 14.27
CA SER A 108 0.73 -18.75 13.14
C SER A 108 1.37 -17.96 11.98
N VAL A 109 2.09 -16.88 12.32
CA VAL A 109 2.84 -16.10 11.33
C VAL A 109 3.98 -16.92 10.73
N ALA A 110 4.74 -17.62 11.57
CA ALA A 110 5.83 -18.49 11.13
C ALA A 110 5.32 -19.58 10.18
N ALA A 111 4.15 -20.17 10.47
CA ALA A 111 3.50 -21.14 9.58
C ALA A 111 3.13 -20.52 8.22
N CYS A 112 2.72 -19.25 8.16
CA CYS A 112 2.44 -18.55 6.89
C CYS A 112 3.71 -18.38 6.03
N LEU A 113 4.86 -18.20 6.67
CA LEU A 113 6.13 -17.83 6.02
C LEU A 113 7.14 -18.98 5.92
N SER A 114 6.79 -20.19 6.36
CA SER A 114 7.69 -21.37 6.46
C SER A 114 8.93 -21.09 7.32
N LEU A 115 8.73 -20.36 8.41
CA LEU A 115 9.77 -20.00 9.39
C LEU A 115 9.54 -20.70 10.72
N ASN A 116 10.45 -20.51 11.68
CA ASN A 116 10.29 -20.88 13.08
C ASN A 116 9.69 -19.71 13.87
N ALA A 117 9.01 -19.99 14.98
CA ALA A 117 8.42 -18.96 15.84
C ALA A 117 9.48 -17.95 16.37
N GLU A 118 10.69 -18.41 16.62
CA GLU A 118 11.85 -17.60 17.08
C GLU A 118 12.32 -16.57 16.02
N ASP A 119 11.98 -16.79 14.76
CA ASP A 119 12.24 -15.84 13.68
C ASP A 119 11.25 -14.64 13.70
N ILE A 120 10.16 -14.73 14.47
CA ILE A 120 9.18 -13.67 14.64
C ILE A 120 9.52 -12.87 15.90
N ARG A 121 9.82 -11.60 15.74
CA ARG A 121 10.18 -10.72 16.85
C ARG A 121 8.92 -10.13 17.49
N THR A 122 8.85 -10.22 18.81
CA THR A 122 7.70 -9.72 19.59
C THR A 122 8.08 -8.67 20.63
N ALA A 123 9.35 -8.25 20.64
CA ALA A 123 9.85 -7.30 21.66
C ALA A 123 9.21 -5.91 21.59
N VAL A 124 8.76 -5.50 20.41
CA VAL A 124 8.12 -4.18 20.19
C VAL A 124 6.61 -4.33 20.14
N HIS A 125 6.12 -5.30 19.37
CA HIS A 125 4.70 -5.62 19.28
C HIS A 125 4.48 -7.09 18.90
N MET A 126 3.35 -7.64 19.29
CA MET A 126 2.87 -8.91 18.75
C MET A 126 2.50 -8.76 17.27
N PRO A 127 2.59 -9.82 16.44
CA PRO A 127 1.98 -9.76 15.12
C PRO A 127 0.52 -9.32 15.25
N VAL A 128 0.12 -8.29 14.51
CA VAL A 128 -1.15 -7.60 14.72
C VAL A 128 -1.77 -7.18 13.39
N VAL A 129 -3.09 -7.26 13.28
CA VAL A 129 -3.80 -6.65 12.15
C VAL A 129 -3.84 -5.14 12.36
N ALA A 130 -3.24 -4.41 11.46
CA ALA A 130 -3.20 -2.94 11.47
C ALA A 130 -3.68 -2.36 10.14
N SER A 131 -4.28 -1.18 10.20
CA SER A 131 -4.83 -0.48 9.04
C SER A 131 -4.71 1.04 9.17
N VAL A 132 -4.47 1.68 8.03
CA VAL A 132 -4.65 3.12 7.79
C VAL A 132 -5.53 3.34 6.54
N GLY A 133 -6.44 2.39 6.27
CA GLY A 133 -7.35 2.35 5.11
C GLY A 133 -7.43 0.97 4.46
N LEU A 134 -6.32 0.21 4.43
CA LEU A 134 -6.28 -1.19 3.99
C LEU A 134 -5.63 -2.05 5.08
N PRO A 135 -6.34 -3.04 5.64
CA PRO A 135 -5.80 -3.86 6.72
C PRO A 135 -4.78 -4.90 6.24
N PHE A 136 -3.69 -5.03 6.99
CA PHE A 136 -2.67 -6.06 6.84
C PHE A 136 -2.38 -6.72 8.18
N LEU A 137 -2.03 -8.01 8.16
CA LEU A 137 -1.36 -8.64 9.28
C LEU A 137 0.12 -8.21 9.24
N ILE A 138 0.56 -7.44 10.23
CA ILE A 138 1.91 -6.89 10.31
C ILE A 138 2.74 -7.74 11.26
N ALA A 139 3.95 -8.14 10.85
CA ALA A 139 4.85 -8.93 11.68
C ALA A 139 6.31 -8.47 11.52
N GLU A 140 7.00 -8.26 12.64
CA GLU A 140 8.44 -8.00 12.66
C GLU A 140 9.20 -9.34 12.65
N LEU A 141 10.20 -9.45 11.79
CA LEU A 141 11.12 -10.57 11.73
C LEU A 141 12.43 -10.25 12.45
N ALA A 142 13.03 -11.25 13.06
CA ALA A 142 14.21 -11.11 13.89
C ALA A 142 15.45 -10.59 13.12
N SER A 143 15.53 -10.87 11.80
CA SER A 143 16.68 -10.49 10.99
C SER A 143 16.36 -10.46 9.49
N ARG A 144 17.25 -9.83 8.71
CA ARG A 144 17.23 -9.91 7.23
C ARG A 144 17.39 -11.33 6.72
N GLU A 145 18.13 -12.16 7.45
CA GLU A 145 18.29 -13.57 7.09
C GLU A 145 16.95 -14.32 7.24
N ALA A 146 16.20 -14.07 8.30
CA ALA A 146 14.83 -14.60 8.44
C ALA A 146 13.94 -14.12 7.28
N LEU A 147 14.01 -12.83 6.92
CA LEU A 147 13.25 -12.27 5.79
C LEU A 147 13.61 -12.95 4.45
N ARG A 148 14.90 -13.22 4.21
CA ARG A 148 15.34 -13.93 2.99
C ARG A 148 14.86 -15.38 2.92
N ARG A 149 14.68 -16.04 4.07
CA ARG A 149 14.19 -17.41 4.17
C ARG A 149 12.66 -17.54 4.05
N CYS A 150 11.94 -16.43 4.03
CA CYS A 150 10.49 -16.47 3.90
C CYS A 150 10.05 -17.17 2.62
N VAL A 151 9.23 -18.18 2.78
CA VAL A 151 8.56 -18.87 1.68
C VAL A 151 7.06 -18.92 2.00
N PRO A 152 6.18 -18.33 1.17
CA PRO A 152 4.75 -18.37 1.43
C PRO A 152 4.23 -19.80 1.52
N ASN A 153 3.49 -20.09 2.59
CA ASN A 153 2.82 -21.38 2.81
C ASN A 153 1.30 -21.18 2.76
N LEU A 154 0.68 -21.64 1.69
CA LEU A 154 -0.75 -21.46 1.45
C LEU A 154 -1.63 -22.06 2.57
N GLN A 155 -1.21 -23.18 3.17
CA GLN A 155 -1.96 -23.80 4.26
C GLN A 155 -1.92 -22.91 5.51
N GLY A 156 -0.76 -22.36 5.85
CA GLY A 156 -0.61 -21.38 6.95
C GLY A 156 -1.46 -20.14 6.71
N PHE A 157 -1.40 -19.57 5.49
CA PHE A 157 -2.25 -18.42 5.14
C PHE A 157 -3.75 -18.72 5.28
N ARG A 158 -4.21 -19.86 4.79
CA ARG A 158 -5.64 -20.26 4.90
C ARG A 158 -6.10 -20.50 6.34
N ALA A 159 -5.20 -20.90 7.22
CA ALA A 159 -5.50 -21.11 8.63
C ALA A 159 -5.53 -19.78 9.43
N THR A 160 -4.82 -18.75 8.95
CA THR A 160 -4.62 -17.49 9.66
C THR A 160 -5.46 -16.34 9.11
N LEU A 161 -5.64 -16.28 7.79
CA LEU A 161 -6.34 -15.23 7.07
C LEU A 161 -7.54 -15.79 6.27
N PRO A 162 -8.62 -14.99 6.04
CA PRO A 162 -8.76 -13.57 6.41
C PRO A 162 -9.01 -13.36 7.91
N LEU A 163 -8.50 -12.26 8.47
CA LEU A 163 -8.71 -11.84 9.85
C LEU A 163 -8.94 -10.32 9.88
N ASP A 164 -10.01 -9.85 10.52
CA ASP A 164 -10.37 -8.42 10.64
C ASP A 164 -10.31 -7.63 9.31
N GLY A 165 -10.61 -8.30 8.19
CA GLY A 165 -10.53 -7.74 6.85
C GLY A 165 -9.14 -7.81 6.20
N ALA A 166 -8.08 -8.16 6.95
CA ALA A 166 -6.77 -8.43 6.37
C ALA A 166 -6.80 -9.76 5.59
N VAL A 167 -6.29 -9.72 4.36
CA VAL A 167 -6.13 -10.89 3.48
C VAL A 167 -4.67 -11.12 3.12
N SER A 168 -3.78 -10.25 3.60
CA SER A 168 -2.36 -10.24 3.30
C SER A 168 -1.54 -10.04 4.57
N LEU A 169 -0.31 -10.56 4.55
CA LEU A 169 0.67 -10.40 5.61
C LEU A 169 1.80 -9.50 5.11
N TYR A 170 2.19 -8.53 5.92
CA TYR A 170 3.34 -7.67 5.71
C TYR A 170 4.43 -8.02 6.73
N ALA A 171 5.50 -8.64 6.24
CA ALA A 171 6.67 -8.98 7.05
C ALA A 171 7.78 -7.93 6.86
N TYR A 172 8.36 -7.46 7.94
CA TYR A 172 9.45 -6.49 7.92
C TYR A 172 10.52 -6.82 8.95
N THR A 173 11.67 -6.19 8.85
CA THR A 173 12.73 -6.24 9.87
C THR A 173 13.38 -4.88 10.00
N LEU A 174 13.82 -4.54 11.21
CA LEU A 174 14.65 -3.37 11.51
C LEU A 174 16.14 -3.69 11.47
N ASP A 175 16.51 -4.95 11.17
CA ASP A 175 17.91 -5.34 10.92
C ASP A 175 18.36 -4.77 9.58
N THR A 176 18.90 -3.56 9.59
CA THR A 176 19.41 -2.82 8.42
C THR A 176 20.92 -2.67 8.52
N ASP A 177 21.59 -2.53 7.37
CA ASP A 177 23.01 -2.13 7.37
C ASP A 177 23.13 -0.71 7.97
N PRO A 178 24.19 -0.43 8.72
CA PRO A 178 24.45 0.90 9.26
C PRO A 178 24.72 1.92 8.16
#